data_a69d06f432b8536abd5e3ee65a14f4f7
#
_entry.id   a69d06f432b8536abd5e3ee65a14f4f7
#
_cell.length_a   1.000
_cell.length_b   1.000
_cell.length_c   1.000
_cell.angle_alpha   90.00
_cell.angle_beta   90.00
_cell.angle_gamma   90.00
#
_symmetry.space_group_name_H-M   'P 1'
#
loop_
_entity.id
_entity.type
_entity.pdbx_description
1 polymer ?
#
loop_
_entity_poly.entity_id
_entity_poly.type
_entity_poly.pdbx_seq_one_letter_code
_entity_poly.pdbx_strand_id
1 'polypeptide(L)'
;MDTMQSIYHRRAIREFTAAPVTAEQINLVIDAAIHAPNAMDKQRWAFVIIRNPAVLTSISDKAKALTLKMMGSDPHLAPFRDFLSSAQFNIFYNAPS
;
A
#
# COMPACT_ATOMS: atom_id res chain seq x y z
N MET A 1 -0.92 -17.91 -16.13
CA MET A 1 -2.24 -17.78 -15.48
C MET A 1 -3.13 -16.93 -16.39
N ASP A 2 -4.28 -17.44 -16.78
CA ASP A 2 -5.22 -16.64 -17.59
C ASP A 2 -6.03 -15.67 -16.73
N THR A 3 -6.81 -14.82 -17.38
CA THR A 3 -7.58 -13.76 -16.69
C THR A 3 -8.55 -14.32 -15.66
N MET A 4 -9.27 -15.39 -15.99
CA MET A 4 -10.23 -15.97 -15.06
C MET A 4 -9.54 -16.58 -13.85
N GLN A 5 -8.43 -17.27 -14.04
CA GLN A 5 -7.63 -17.79 -12.94
C GLN A 5 -7.13 -16.66 -12.04
N SER A 6 -6.69 -15.56 -12.63
CA SER A 6 -6.26 -14.38 -11.84
C SER A 6 -7.38 -13.83 -10.99
N ILE A 7 -8.58 -13.73 -11.51
CA ILE A 7 -9.76 -13.26 -10.78
C ILE A 7 -10.09 -14.19 -9.61
N TYR A 8 -10.14 -15.49 -9.86
CA TYR A 8 -10.53 -16.46 -8.84
C TYR A 8 -9.47 -16.69 -7.77
N HIS A 9 -8.20 -16.56 -8.12
CA HIS A 9 -7.09 -16.82 -7.18
C HIS A 9 -6.60 -15.56 -6.46
N ARG A 10 -7.10 -14.38 -6.83
CA ARG A 10 -6.71 -13.15 -6.14
C ARG A 10 -7.07 -13.22 -4.64
N ARG A 11 -6.12 -12.88 -3.81
CA ARG A 11 -6.32 -12.75 -2.36
C ARG A 11 -5.69 -11.45 -1.89
N ALA A 12 -6.21 -10.90 -0.81
CA ALA A 12 -5.57 -9.81 -0.12
C ALA A 12 -4.37 -10.36 0.65
N ILE A 13 -3.20 -9.84 0.38
CA ILE A 13 -1.96 -10.24 1.04
C ILE A 13 -1.56 -9.15 2.02
N ARG A 14 -1.34 -9.53 3.28
CA ARG A 14 -0.96 -8.62 4.37
C ARG A 14 0.28 -9.06 5.12
N GLU A 15 0.92 -10.11 4.65
CA GLU A 15 2.21 -10.57 5.17
C GLU A 15 3.19 -10.67 4.01
N PHE A 16 4.35 -10.08 4.18
CA PHE A 16 5.36 -10.02 3.12
C PHE A 16 6.69 -10.53 3.66
N THR A 17 7.46 -11.16 2.78
CA THR A 17 8.84 -11.50 3.09
C THR A 17 9.70 -10.25 3.08
N ALA A 18 10.87 -10.33 3.73
CA ALA A 18 11.86 -9.26 3.68
C ALA A 18 12.69 -9.25 2.39
N ALA A 19 12.45 -10.20 1.49
CA ALA A 19 13.20 -10.30 0.24
C ALA A 19 13.01 -9.04 -0.60
N PRO A 20 14.09 -8.42 -1.09
CA PRO A 20 13.99 -7.21 -1.88
C PRO A 20 13.34 -7.50 -3.23
N VAL A 21 12.52 -6.54 -3.68
CA VAL A 21 11.94 -6.58 -5.02
C VAL A 21 12.99 -6.04 -5.99
N THR A 22 13.21 -6.73 -7.11
CA THR A 22 14.19 -6.30 -8.10
C THR A 22 13.66 -5.11 -8.91
N ALA A 23 14.57 -4.32 -9.48
CA ALA A 23 14.20 -3.23 -10.38
C ALA A 23 13.39 -3.74 -11.59
N GLU A 24 13.74 -4.92 -12.09
CA GLU A 24 13.03 -5.55 -13.20
C GLU A 24 11.59 -5.89 -12.83
N GLN A 25 11.37 -6.44 -11.63
CA GLN A 25 10.02 -6.73 -11.13
C GLN A 25 9.20 -5.45 -10.97
N ILE A 26 9.80 -4.39 -10.44
CA ILE A 26 9.14 -3.08 -10.29
C ILE A 26 8.73 -2.55 -11.66
N ASN A 27 9.62 -2.62 -12.64
CA ASN A 27 9.32 -2.16 -13.99
C ASN A 27 8.16 -2.93 -14.63
N LEU A 28 8.07 -4.23 -14.40
CA LEU A 28 6.94 -5.05 -14.89
C LEU A 28 5.61 -4.60 -14.27
N VAL A 29 5.61 -4.33 -12.98
CA VAL A 29 4.40 -3.86 -12.26
C VAL A 29 3.97 -2.49 -12.77
N ILE A 30 4.90 -1.56 -12.94
CA ILE A 30 4.61 -0.22 -13.46
C ILE A 30 4.12 -0.31 -14.90
N ASP A 31 4.74 -1.12 -15.73
CA ASP A 31 4.29 -1.33 -17.10
C ASP A 31 2.84 -1.83 -17.16
N ALA A 32 2.49 -2.79 -16.31
CA ALA A 32 1.11 -3.26 -16.21
C ALA A 32 0.17 -2.14 -15.75
N ALA A 33 0.59 -1.33 -14.80
CA ALA A 33 -0.23 -0.25 -14.23
C ALA A 33 -0.54 0.84 -15.25
N ILE A 34 0.40 1.21 -16.11
CA ILE A 34 0.17 2.25 -17.13
C ILE A 34 -0.78 1.82 -18.23
N HIS A 35 -1.04 0.52 -18.37
CA HIS A 35 -2.02 -0.01 -19.32
C HIS A 35 -3.43 -0.08 -18.74
N ALA A 36 -3.63 0.30 -17.47
CA ALA A 36 -4.96 0.32 -16.87
C ALA A 36 -5.82 1.45 -17.47
N PRO A 37 -7.14 1.24 -17.57
CA PRO A 37 -8.03 2.31 -18.01
C PRO A 37 -7.95 3.55 -17.12
N ASN A 38 -8.05 4.72 -17.73
CA ASN A 38 -8.08 5.98 -16.99
C ASN A 38 -9.15 6.92 -17.57
N ALA A 39 -9.55 7.91 -16.78
CA ALA A 39 -10.63 8.80 -17.15
C ALA A 39 -10.30 9.56 -18.43
N MET A 40 -11.13 9.38 -19.48
CA MET A 40 -11.00 10.04 -20.77
C MET A 40 -9.63 9.84 -21.45
N ASP A 41 -8.93 8.77 -21.10
CA ASP A 41 -7.60 8.44 -21.63
C ASP A 41 -6.59 9.58 -21.48
N LYS A 42 -6.70 10.36 -20.42
CA LYS A 42 -5.82 11.51 -20.19
C LYS A 42 -4.47 11.15 -19.62
N GLN A 43 -4.28 9.89 -19.22
CA GLN A 43 -3.02 9.37 -18.71
C GLN A 43 -2.44 10.23 -17.58
N ARG A 44 -3.32 10.63 -16.64
CA ARG A 44 -2.96 11.49 -15.51
C ARG A 44 -2.50 10.65 -14.32
N TRP A 45 -1.42 9.92 -14.50
CA TRP A 45 -0.85 9.16 -13.40
C TRP A 45 0.60 9.59 -13.15
N ALA A 46 1.04 9.36 -11.93
CA ALA A 46 2.43 9.49 -11.55
C ALA A 46 2.76 8.35 -10.58
N PHE A 47 3.97 7.86 -10.61
CA PHE A 47 4.43 6.79 -9.75
C PHE A 47 5.62 7.24 -8.93
N VAL A 48 5.60 6.90 -7.65
CA VAL A 48 6.73 7.09 -6.76
C VAL A 48 7.13 5.71 -6.24
N ILE A 49 8.36 5.31 -6.53
CA ILE A 49 8.88 4.00 -6.13
C ILE A 49 9.75 4.20 -4.90
N ILE A 50 9.32 3.60 -3.79
CA ILE A 50 10.01 3.70 -2.51
C ILE A 50 10.57 2.33 -2.16
N ARG A 51 11.91 2.23 -2.08
CA ARG A 51 12.61 0.98 -1.80
C ARG A 51 13.31 0.99 -0.45
N ASN A 52 13.29 2.10 0.26
CA ASN A 52 13.92 2.22 1.57
C ASN A 52 12.87 1.97 2.67
N PRO A 53 13.00 0.88 3.45
CA PRO A 53 12.05 0.58 4.51
C PRO A 53 11.92 1.68 5.57
N ALA A 54 12.98 2.43 5.83
CA ALA A 54 12.94 3.55 6.79
C ALA A 54 12.01 4.67 6.30
N VAL A 55 11.99 4.94 4.99
CA VAL A 55 11.09 5.93 4.40
C VAL A 55 9.65 5.45 4.50
N LEU A 56 9.38 4.18 4.20
CA LEU A 56 8.05 3.59 4.33
C LEU A 56 7.54 3.66 5.77
N THR A 57 8.38 3.36 6.75
CA THR A 57 8.04 3.46 8.16
C THR A 57 7.72 4.90 8.55
N SER A 58 8.51 5.86 8.10
CA SER A 58 8.27 7.28 8.34
C SER A 58 6.92 7.74 7.79
N ILE A 59 6.60 7.33 6.57
CA ILE A 59 5.30 7.65 5.94
C ILE A 59 4.17 7.00 6.73
N SER A 60 4.32 5.74 7.11
CA SER A 60 3.33 5.03 7.91
C SER A 60 3.06 5.75 9.23
N ASP A 61 4.09 6.13 9.95
CA ASP A 61 3.95 6.80 11.25
C ASP A 61 3.25 8.15 11.12
N LYS A 62 3.61 8.94 10.11
CA LYS A 62 2.98 10.23 9.84
C LYS A 62 1.51 10.07 9.42
N ALA A 63 1.22 9.09 8.57
CA ALA A 63 -0.13 8.81 8.13
C ALA A 63 -1.02 8.34 9.29
N LYS A 64 -0.51 7.49 10.17
CA LYS A 64 -1.23 7.05 11.37
C LYS A 64 -1.52 8.22 12.29
N ALA A 65 -0.54 9.07 12.56
CA ALA A 65 -0.70 10.23 13.43
C ALA A 65 -1.74 11.21 12.87
N LEU A 66 -1.69 11.48 11.57
CA LEU A 66 -2.66 12.36 10.91
C LEU A 66 -4.07 11.78 10.97
N THR A 67 -4.22 10.48 10.70
CA THR A 67 -5.51 9.81 10.73
C THR A 67 -6.11 9.83 12.13
N LEU A 68 -5.31 9.54 13.16
CA LEU A 68 -5.76 9.61 14.55
C LEU A 68 -6.26 11.01 14.92
N LYS A 69 -5.57 12.03 14.46
CA LYS A 69 -5.99 13.42 14.68
C LYS A 69 -7.32 13.74 13.99
N MET A 70 -7.51 13.22 12.78
CA MET A 70 -8.73 13.45 11.99
C MET A 70 -9.93 12.66 12.51
N MET A 71 -9.71 11.50 13.12
CA MET A 71 -10.78 10.66 13.67
C MET A 71 -11.44 11.28 14.91
N GLY A 72 -10.74 12.09 15.65
CA GLY A 72 -11.26 12.68 16.88
C GLY A 72 -11.63 11.62 17.90
N SER A 73 -12.79 11.80 18.56
CA SER A 73 -13.27 10.92 19.63
C SER A 73 -14.51 10.11 19.25
N ASP A 74 -14.75 9.91 17.97
CA ASP A 74 -15.91 9.13 17.50
C ASP A 74 -15.85 7.69 18.03
N PRO A 75 -16.86 7.24 18.83
CA PRO A 75 -16.85 5.88 19.38
C PRO A 75 -16.91 4.77 18.34
N HIS A 76 -17.49 5.04 17.18
CA HIS A 76 -17.58 4.05 16.10
C HIS A 76 -16.21 3.73 15.48
N LEU A 77 -15.24 4.60 15.67
CA LEU A 77 -13.88 4.45 15.14
C LEU A 77 -12.89 3.88 16.18
N ALA A 78 -13.37 3.55 17.38
CA ALA A 78 -12.50 3.04 18.45
C ALA A 78 -11.65 1.81 18.05
N PRO A 79 -12.18 0.80 17.34
CA PRO A 79 -11.34 -0.33 16.91
C PRO A 79 -10.21 0.08 15.98
N PHE A 80 -10.45 1.06 15.12
CA PHE A 80 -9.44 1.58 14.20
C PHE A 80 -8.38 2.40 14.95
N ARG A 81 -8.78 3.12 16.00
CA ARG A 81 -7.82 3.84 16.85
C ARG A 81 -6.83 2.90 17.50
N ASP A 82 -7.27 1.73 17.95
CA ASP A 82 -6.39 0.75 18.55
C ASP A 82 -5.31 0.28 17.59
N PHE A 83 -5.67 -0.02 16.34
CA PHE A 83 -4.71 -0.36 15.30
C PHE A 83 -3.72 0.77 15.05
N LEU A 84 -4.24 1.97 14.84
CA LEU A 84 -3.43 3.13 14.45
C LEU A 84 -2.54 3.61 15.59
N SER A 85 -2.91 3.34 16.84
CA SER A 85 -2.10 3.69 18.00
C SER A 85 -1.00 2.68 18.28
N SER A 86 -1.06 1.49 17.69
CA SER A 86 -0.04 0.46 17.90
C SER A 86 1.26 0.83 17.19
N ALA A 87 2.37 0.83 17.91
CA ALA A 87 3.69 1.07 17.34
C ALA A 87 4.11 -0.04 16.37
N GLN A 88 3.52 -1.21 16.49
CA GLN A 88 3.84 -2.38 15.68
C GLN A 88 3.07 -2.42 14.37
N PHE A 89 1.95 -1.69 14.29
CA PHE A 89 1.17 -1.64 13.06
C PHE A 89 1.83 -0.70 12.04
N ASN A 90 2.08 -1.21 10.85
CA ASN A 90 2.59 -0.45 9.71
C ASN A 90 1.54 -0.50 8.60
N ILE A 91 1.16 0.66 8.05
CA ILE A 91 0.11 0.73 7.03
C ILE A 91 0.45 -0.02 5.75
N PHE A 92 1.73 -0.30 5.50
CA PHE A 92 2.21 -1.09 4.37
C PHE A 92 2.48 -2.55 4.74
N TYR A 93 2.12 -2.96 5.96
CA TYR A 93 2.35 -4.33 6.45
C TYR A 93 3.81 -4.77 6.32
N ASN A 94 4.74 -3.83 6.51
CA ASN A 94 6.18 -4.04 6.42
C ASN A 94 6.64 -4.59 5.06
N ALA A 95 5.93 -4.27 3.99
CA ALA A 95 6.37 -4.60 2.64
C ALA A 95 7.75 -3.98 2.35
N PRO A 96 8.66 -4.65 1.62
CA PRO A 96 10.01 -4.15 1.40
C PRO A 96 10.09 -2.95 0.44
N SER A 97 9.05 -2.74 -0.28
CA SER A 97 8.92 -1.56 -1.15
C SER A 97 7.48 -1.30 -1.52
#